data_942a72ffea4a6cbc780f4a717f18bb93
#
_entry.id   942a72ffea4a6cbc780f4a717f18bb93
#
_cell.length_a   1.000
_cell.length_b   1.000
_cell.length_c   1.000
_cell.angle_alpha   90.00
_cell.angle_beta   90.00
_cell.angle_gamma   90.00
#
_symmetry.space_group_name_H-M   'P 1'
#
loop_
_entity.id
_entity.type
_entity.pdbx_description
1 polymer ?
#
loop_
_entity_poly.entity_id
_entity_poly.type
_entity_poly.pdbx_seq_one_letter_code
_entity_poly.pdbx_strand_id
1 'polypeptide(L)'
;MTRAAENHADDTATLKAVIASQRSEIEHLKLVVAKLQRLQFGRRAERLDVSIDQLNLLADAPSSAGTAPVLPSLEAPRPERRKPVRKPLPAHLARETLIHTGTDSCCPDCGGRLRQIGEDVAEMLEYVPARFKVIRHVRPKLACGRCDTIVQAAAPQRPIARGMAGPGLLAHVLVAKYCDHLPLYRQSAIYAREDVDLPRSTLAGWVGESAALLQPLVEAIRRHVLAGATLHADDTPVPVLEPGRGRTKTARLWTYVRDERPAKGEAAPAVWFAYSPDRKGVHPQQHLKTFRGTLHADGYAGFGQLFVSQEITESACWAHARRKLYEVHQAQASPLAATALTHISALYAIEAEIRGRPPDQRRAVRQARAAPLLGALREWLEHSLEQVSRKSGLAEAVRYALGRWPALTRYCDDGRLEIDNNAAERALRPVALGRKNYLFAGSDPGGDRAAAMYTLLGTAKLNGLDPEAYLRHVLARIAEHPINRIDALLPWNVVEQLVEPERIAA
;
A
#
# COMPACT_ATOMS: atom_id res chain seq x y z
N MET A 1 70.00 10.65 31.85
CA MET A 1 68.65 11.20 32.11
C MET A 1 67.72 11.22 30.88
N THR A 2 68.12 10.63 29.77
CA THR A 2 67.31 10.70 28.48
C THR A 2 66.42 9.49 28.23
N ARG A 3 66.64 8.33 28.81
CA ARG A 3 65.82 7.11 28.55
C ARG A 3 64.51 7.02 29.34
N ALA A 4 64.37 7.76 30.45
CA ALA A 4 63.15 7.79 31.25
C ALA A 4 62.07 8.75 30.64
N ALA A 5 62.52 9.79 29.93
CA ALA A 5 61.62 10.75 29.28
C ALA A 5 60.97 10.19 27.99
N GLU A 6 61.67 9.33 27.25
CA GLU A 6 61.10 8.67 26.03
C GLU A 6 60.06 7.64 26.38
N ASN A 7 60.20 6.85 27.48
CA ASN A 7 59.18 5.90 27.93
C ASN A 7 57.89 6.59 28.42
N HIS A 8 57.96 7.80 28.99
CA HIS A 8 56.77 8.55 29.41
C HIS A 8 56.02 9.22 28.23
N ALA A 9 56.72 9.54 27.15
CA ALA A 9 56.07 10.10 25.95
C ALA A 9 55.32 9.04 25.17
N ASP A 10 55.87 7.84 25.02
CA ASP A 10 55.22 6.68 24.40
C ASP A 10 54.02 6.20 25.20
N ASP A 11 54.11 6.18 26.55
CA ASP A 11 52.99 5.84 27.44
C ASP A 11 51.82 6.85 27.31
N THR A 12 52.14 8.13 27.21
CA THR A 12 51.12 9.18 27.05
C THR A 12 50.47 9.15 25.68
N ALA A 13 51.19 8.81 24.62
CA ALA A 13 50.60 8.64 23.27
C ALA A 13 49.67 7.44 23.20
N THR A 14 50.10 6.30 23.81
CA THR A 14 49.31 5.08 23.91
C THR A 14 48.03 5.29 24.73
N LEU A 15 48.16 5.97 25.89
CA LEU A 15 46.98 6.34 26.71
C LEU A 15 45.99 7.26 25.97
N LYS A 16 46.48 8.25 25.23
CA LYS A 16 45.61 9.12 24.40
C LYS A 16 44.90 8.34 23.31
N ALA A 17 45.55 7.38 22.67
CA ALA A 17 44.94 6.50 21.66
C ALA A 17 43.87 5.59 22.28
N VAL A 18 44.11 5.03 23.47
CA VAL A 18 43.12 4.23 24.22
C VAL A 18 41.90 5.09 24.62
N ILE A 19 42.13 6.30 25.15
CA ILE A 19 41.07 7.23 25.52
C ILE A 19 40.23 7.62 24.27
N ALA A 20 40.85 7.87 23.12
CA ALA A 20 40.17 8.17 21.89
C ALA A 20 39.32 6.98 21.40
N SER A 21 39.85 5.77 21.50
CA SER A 21 39.12 4.53 21.17
C SER A 21 37.95 4.31 22.11
N GLN A 22 38.12 4.46 23.43
CA GLN A 22 37.03 4.33 24.40
C GLN A 22 35.95 5.40 24.22
N ARG A 23 36.31 6.64 23.93
CA ARG A 23 35.34 7.68 23.62
C ARG A 23 34.50 7.33 22.39
N SER A 24 35.11 6.81 21.33
CA SER A 24 34.41 6.36 20.14
C SER A 24 33.43 5.21 20.43
N GLU A 25 33.85 4.28 21.29
CA GLU A 25 32.98 3.15 21.68
C GLU A 25 31.80 3.59 22.55
N ILE A 26 32.04 4.52 23.49
CA ILE A 26 31.00 5.14 24.32
C ILE A 26 30.00 5.90 23.42
N GLU A 27 30.45 6.62 22.38
CA GLU A 27 29.58 7.29 21.43
C GLU A 27 28.76 6.32 20.61
N HIS A 28 29.37 5.21 20.17
CA HIS A 28 28.64 4.14 19.47
C HIS A 28 27.57 3.50 20.36
N LEU A 29 27.93 3.18 21.63
CA LEU A 29 26.98 2.63 22.60
C LEU A 29 25.82 3.59 22.91
N LYS A 30 26.07 4.90 23.02
CA LYS A 30 25.03 5.92 23.18
C LYS A 30 24.05 5.94 21.98
N LEU A 31 24.54 5.78 20.75
CA LEU A 31 23.71 5.65 19.55
C LEU A 31 22.83 4.39 19.60
N VAL A 32 23.43 3.26 19.99
CA VAL A 32 22.69 1.99 20.13
C VAL A 32 21.62 2.12 21.22
N VAL A 33 21.96 2.69 22.38
CA VAL A 33 21.00 2.93 23.48
C VAL A 33 19.90 3.88 23.03
N ALA A 34 20.22 4.99 22.37
CA ALA A 34 19.20 5.91 21.84
C ALA A 34 18.30 5.26 20.77
N LYS A 35 18.86 4.34 19.95
CA LYS A 35 18.10 3.55 18.98
C LYS A 35 17.18 2.54 19.66
N LEU A 36 17.67 1.87 20.71
CA LEU A 36 16.88 0.96 21.54
C LEU A 36 15.79 1.70 22.33
N GLN A 37 16.12 2.86 22.93
CA GLN A 37 15.14 3.70 23.61
C GLN A 37 14.05 4.22 22.66
N ARG A 38 14.39 4.58 21.40
CA ARG A 38 13.37 4.91 20.36
C ARG A 38 12.55 3.71 19.95
N LEU A 39 13.13 2.52 19.92
CA LEU A 39 12.38 1.28 19.66
C LEU A 39 11.44 0.97 20.83
N GLN A 40 11.83 1.31 22.05
CA GLN A 40 11.10 1.01 23.28
C GLN A 40 10.15 2.13 23.74
N PHE A 41 10.51 3.40 23.58
CA PHE A 41 9.78 4.56 24.14
C PHE A 41 9.40 5.66 23.12
N GLY A 42 9.79 5.55 21.85
CA GLY A 42 9.41 6.52 20.81
C GLY A 42 8.00 6.29 20.26
N ARG A 43 7.49 7.21 19.41
CA ARG A 43 6.21 7.03 18.70
C ARG A 43 6.06 5.67 17.96
N ARG A 44 7.13 4.87 17.87
CA ARG A 44 7.13 3.47 17.43
C ARG A 44 7.02 2.46 18.59
N ALA A 45 7.25 2.87 19.83
CA ALA A 45 7.16 1.98 21.00
C ALA A 45 5.72 1.64 21.37
N GLU A 46 4.76 2.55 21.13
CA GLU A 46 3.33 2.18 21.16
C GLU A 46 3.00 0.98 20.27
N ARG A 47 3.89 0.64 19.30
CA ARG A 47 3.75 -0.55 18.46
C ARG A 47 4.24 -1.83 19.14
N LEU A 48 5.28 -1.72 20.01
CA LEU A 48 5.81 -2.89 20.73
C LEU A 48 4.97 -3.19 21.97
N ASP A 49 4.58 -2.17 22.72
CA ASP A 49 3.76 -2.35 23.92
C ASP A 49 2.38 -2.92 23.60
N VAL A 50 1.71 -2.42 22.55
CA VAL A 50 0.43 -3.00 22.10
C VAL A 50 0.61 -4.43 21.58
N SER A 51 1.75 -4.75 20.95
CA SER A 51 2.04 -6.12 20.51
C SER A 51 2.42 -7.04 21.69
N ILE A 52 3.11 -6.52 22.71
CA ILE A 52 3.46 -7.24 23.93
C ILE A 52 2.22 -7.41 24.82
N ASP A 53 1.40 -6.40 25.00
CA ASP A 53 0.16 -6.48 25.74
C ASP A 53 -0.86 -7.42 25.07
N GLN A 54 -0.94 -7.46 23.74
CA GLN A 54 -1.76 -8.43 23.03
C GLN A 54 -1.19 -9.85 23.07
N LEU A 55 0.13 -10.02 23.10
CA LEU A 55 0.77 -11.31 23.32
C LEU A 55 0.60 -11.78 24.77
N ASN A 56 0.67 -10.88 25.75
CA ASN A 56 0.42 -11.17 27.16
C ASN A 56 -1.06 -11.52 27.40
N LEU A 57 -2.02 -10.84 26.75
CA LEU A 57 -3.46 -11.20 26.79
C LEU A 57 -3.74 -12.59 26.15
N LEU A 58 -2.89 -13.03 25.23
CA LEU A 58 -2.98 -14.39 24.66
C LEU A 58 -2.22 -15.44 25.51
N ALA A 59 -1.25 -14.98 26.32
CA ALA A 59 -0.49 -15.83 27.24
C ALA A 59 -1.24 -16.06 28.58
N ASP A 60 -2.09 -15.15 28.99
CA ASP A 60 -2.90 -15.24 30.22
C ASP A 60 -4.18 -16.11 30.07
N ALA A 61 -4.36 -16.79 28.95
CA ALA A 61 -5.31 -17.90 28.89
C ALA A 61 -4.78 -19.05 29.78
N PRO A 62 -5.56 -19.52 30.78
CA PRO A 62 -5.06 -20.47 31.75
C PRO A 62 -4.56 -21.74 31.06
N SER A 63 -3.27 -21.95 31.09
CA SER A 63 -2.60 -23.20 30.73
C SER A 63 -2.96 -24.23 31.79
N SER A 64 -4.05 -24.96 31.60
CA SER A 64 -4.28 -26.20 32.33
C SER A 64 -3.30 -27.22 31.82
N ALA A 65 -2.15 -27.33 32.50
CA ALA A 65 -1.25 -28.47 32.35
C ALA A 65 -1.94 -29.73 32.85
N GLY A 66 -2.61 -30.44 31.96
CA GLY A 66 -3.11 -31.77 32.15
C GLY A 66 -2.42 -32.70 31.17
N THR A 67 -1.58 -33.57 31.68
CA THR A 67 -0.99 -34.71 31.00
C THR A 67 -2.07 -35.48 30.21
N ALA A 68 -2.02 -35.36 28.88
CA ALA A 68 -2.91 -36.14 28.01
C ALA A 68 -2.34 -37.55 27.81
N PRO A 69 -3.13 -38.62 28.07
CA PRO A 69 -2.77 -39.98 27.65
C PRO A 69 -2.91 -40.10 26.13
N VAL A 70 -1.93 -40.72 25.51
CA VAL A 70 -1.96 -41.14 24.11
C VAL A 70 -3.10 -42.15 23.90
N LEU A 71 -4.14 -41.74 23.17
CA LEU A 71 -5.19 -42.63 22.70
C LEU A 71 -4.99 -42.89 21.21
N PRO A 72 -5.27 -44.12 20.74
CA PRO A 72 -5.08 -44.53 19.35
C PRO A 72 -6.07 -43.82 18.43
N SER A 73 -5.56 -43.43 17.26
CA SER A 73 -6.29 -42.80 16.16
C SER A 73 -7.46 -43.71 15.71
N LEU A 74 -8.67 -43.35 16.10
CA LEU A 74 -9.89 -43.80 15.42
C LEU A 74 -10.20 -42.73 14.36
N GLU A 75 -10.15 -43.10 13.08
CA GLU A 75 -10.65 -42.28 11.97
C GLU A 75 -12.12 -41.94 12.23
N ALA A 76 -12.38 -40.72 12.67
CA ALA A 76 -13.74 -40.20 12.75
C ALA A 76 -14.28 -39.99 11.32
N PRO A 77 -15.51 -40.46 11.02
CA PRO A 77 -16.12 -40.24 9.72
C PRO A 77 -16.22 -38.73 9.48
N ARG A 78 -15.71 -38.26 8.30
CA ARG A 78 -15.78 -36.86 7.87
C ARG A 78 -17.25 -36.46 7.88
N PRO A 79 -17.65 -35.40 8.63
CA PRO A 79 -19.02 -34.91 8.59
C PRO A 79 -19.34 -34.47 7.16
N GLU A 80 -20.43 -34.99 6.60
CA GLU A 80 -20.97 -34.56 5.32
C GLU A 80 -21.10 -33.01 5.34
N ARG A 81 -20.43 -32.33 4.43
CA ARG A 81 -20.55 -30.89 4.26
C ARG A 81 -21.98 -30.59 3.81
N ARG A 82 -22.86 -30.24 4.76
CA ARG A 82 -24.17 -29.69 4.43
C ARG A 82 -23.96 -28.46 3.52
N LYS A 83 -24.58 -28.51 2.34
CA LYS A 83 -24.59 -27.34 1.43
C LYS A 83 -25.14 -26.13 2.19
N PRO A 84 -24.47 -24.99 2.23
CA PRO A 84 -24.98 -23.82 2.94
C PRO A 84 -26.31 -23.39 2.33
N VAL A 85 -27.37 -23.45 3.11
CA VAL A 85 -28.70 -22.95 2.72
C VAL A 85 -28.67 -21.43 2.86
N ARG A 86 -29.00 -20.71 1.78
CA ARG A 86 -29.10 -19.23 1.85
C ARG A 86 -30.26 -18.87 2.79
N LYS A 87 -29.93 -18.11 3.84
CA LYS A 87 -30.95 -17.49 4.68
C LYS A 87 -31.60 -16.33 3.89
N PRO A 88 -32.92 -16.13 4.01
CA PRO A 88 -33.58 -14.97 3.42
C PRO A 88 -32.99 -13.66 4.02
N LEU A 89 -33.02 -12.61 3.21
CA LEU A 89 -32.59 -11.29 3.70
C LEU A 89 -33.57 -10.77 4.77
N PRO A 90 -33.09 -10.02 5.79
CA PRO A 90 -33.90 -9.60 6.93
C PRO A 90 -35.17 -8.81 6.48
N ALA A 91 -36.33 -9.17 7.04
CA ALA A 91 -37.63 -8.63 6.62
C ALA A 91 -37.82 -7.16 7.01
N HIS A 92 -37.13 -6.69 8.06
CA HIS A 92 -37.22 -5.29 8.54
C HIS A 92 -36.54 -4.27 7.63
N LEU A 93 -35.65 -4.70 6.72
CA LEU A 93 -34.95 -3.78 5.82
C LEU A 93 -35.89 -3.25 4.75
N ALA A 94 -35.78 -1.95 4.41
CA ALA A 94 -36.52 -1.34 3.33
C ALA A 94 -36.20 -2.04 1.99
N ARG A 95 -37.22 -2.32 1.19
CA ARG A 95 -37.11 -2.97 -0.12
C ARG A 95 -37.44 -1.99 -1.24
N GLU A 96 -36.50 -1.81 -2.13
CA GLU A 96 -36.72 -1.11 -3.40
C GLU A 96 -36.96 -2.16 -4.49
N THR A 97 -38.09 -2.09 -5.18
CA THR A 97 -38.44 -3.05 -6.23
C THR A 97 -38.12 -2.46 -7.58
N LEU A 98 -37.22 -3.11 -8.32
CA LEU A 98 -36.90 -2.77 -9.71
C LEU A 98 -37.53 -3.83 -10.63
N ILE A 99 -38.46 -3.42 -11.46
CA ILE A 99 -39.13 -4.31 -12.43
C ILE A 99 -38.40 -4.19 -13.76
N HIS A 100 -37.84 -5.30 -14.24
CA HIS A 100 -37.16 -5.40 -15.52
C HIS A 100 -38.15 -6.01 -16.54
N THR A 101 -38.78 -5.18 -17.37
CA THR A 101 -39.62 -5.62 -18.46
C THR A 101 -38.80 -5.66 -19.75
N GLY A 102 -39.07 -6.66 -20.61
CA GLY A 102 -38.54 -6.66 -21.98
C GLY A 102 -39.08 -5.45 -22.75
N THR A 103 -38.34 -4.97 -23.72
CA THR A 103 -38.70 -3.79 -24.54
C THR A 103 -39.90 -4.05 -25.46
N ASP A 104 -40.22 -5.32 -25.73
CA ASP A 104 -41.24 -5.68 -26.71
C ASP A 104 -42.51 -6.15 -26.01
N SER A 105 -43.63 -5.53 -26.38
CA SER A 105 -44.98 -5.95 -25.97
C SER A 105 -45.54 -7.11 -26.83
N CYS A 106 -44.83 -7.47 -27.89
CA CYS A 106 -45.19 -8.50 -28.85
C CYS A 106 -44.21 -9.64 -28.89
N CYS A 107 -44.67 -10.83 -29.22
CA CYS A 107 -43.86 -12.04 -29.41
C CYS A 107 -42.90 -11.84 -30.58
N PRO A 108 -41.58 -12.08 -30.39
CA PRO A 108 -40.58 -11.92 -31.45
C PRO A 108 -40.77 -12.91 -32.61
N ASP A 109 -41.40 -14.08 -32.37
CA ASP A 109 -41.58 -15.12 -33.39
C ASP A 109 -42.84 -14.91 -34.24
N CYS A 110 -43.94 -14.46 -33.65
CA CYS A 110 -45.23 -14.39 -34.37
C CYS A 110 -45.99 -13.05 -34.27
N GLY A 111 -45.40 -12.02 -33.61
CA GLY A 111 -46.01 -10.72 -33.40
C GLY A 111 -47.28 -10.70 -32.51
N GLY A 112 -47.64 -11.83 -31.90
CA GLY A 112 -48.79 -11.96 -31.01
C GLY A 112 -48.57 -11.26 -29.66
N ARG A 113 -49.69 -10.93 -28.96
CA ARG A 113 -49.64 -10.26 -27.66
C ARG A 113 -49.08 -11.19 -26.60
N LEU A 114 -48.10 -10.71 -25.81
CA LEU A 114 -47.51 -11.43 -24.68
C LEU A 114 -48.41 -11.33 -23.43
N ARG A 115 -48.52 -12.43 -22.67
CA ARG A 115 -49.23 -12.51 -21.39
C ARG A 115 -48.25 -12.94 -20.30
N GLN A 116 -48.26 -12.25 -19.17
CA GLN A 116 -47.44 -12.63 -18.01
C GLN A 116 -47.89 -13.99 -17.45
N ILE A 117 -46.95 -14.92 -17.30
CA ILE A 117 -47.18 -16.26 -16.77
C ILE A 117 -46.48 -16.52 -15.43
N GLY A 118 -45.59 -15.58 -15.02
CA GLY A 118 -44.87 -15.65 -13.78
C GLY A 118 -43.80 -14.56 -13.70
N GLU A 119 -43.04 -14.59 -12.62
CA GLU A 119 -41.93 -13.66 -12.42
C GLU A 119 -40.78 -14.41 -11.68
N ASP A 120 -39.55 -14.07 -12.00
CA ASP A 120 -38.37 -14.47 -11.20
C ASP A 120 -37.97 -13.29 -10.32
N VAL A 121 -37.90 -13.52 -9.01
CA VAL A 121 -37.52 -12.51 -8.02
C VAL A 121 -36.11 -12.83 -7.50
N ALA A 122 -35.23 -11.85 -7.56
CA ALA A 122 -33.91 -11.95 -6.98
C ALA A 122 -33.66 -10.74 -6.09
N GLU A 123 -33.26 -11.00 -4.85
CA GLU A 123 -32.94 -9.93 -3.89
C GLU A 123 -31.44 -9.71 -3.79
N MET A 124 -31.02 -8.47 -3.61
CA MET A 124 -29.65 -8.00 -3.44
C MET A 124 -29.60 -7.03 -2.27
N LEU A 125 -28.62 -7.22 -1.35
CA LEU A 125 -28.42 -6.31 -0.23
C LEU A 125 -27.53 -5.15 -0.65
N GLU A 126 -28.01 -3.91 -0.45
CA GLU A 126 -27.24 -2.69 -0.75
C GLU A 126 -27.02 -1.88 0.53
N TYR A 127 -25.84 -1.23 0.62
CA TYR A 127 -25.49 -0.34 1.72
C TYR A 127 -25.75 1.12 1.31
N VAL A 128 -26.59 1.79 2.11
CA VAL A 128 -26.76 3.25 2.04
C VAL A 128 -26.06 3.81 3.28
N PRO A 129 -25.28 4.89 3.19
CA PRO A 129 -24.63 5.45 4.35
C PRO A 129 -25.58 5.53 5.55
N ALA A 130 -25.16 4.93 6.66
CA ALA A 130 -25.92 4.78 7.91
C ALA A 130 -27.15 3.85 7.86
N ARG A 131 -27.42 3.11 6.78
CA ARG A 131 -28.49 2.09 6.74
C ARG A 131 -28.32 1.08 5.61
N PHE A 132 -28.82 -0.13 5.82
CA PHE A 132 -28.99 -1.12 4.76
C PHE A 132 -30.32 -0.96 4.04
N LYS A 133 -30.35 -1.27 2.75
CA LYS A 133 -31.56 -1.46 1.97
C LYS A 133 -31.51 -2.77 1.18
N VAL A 134 -32.67 -3.37 0.90
CA VAL A 134 -32.77 -4.53 0.01
C VAL A 134 -33.28 -4.05 -1.36
N ILE A 135 -32.52 -4.38 -2.41
CA ILE A 135 -32.96 -4.14 -3.79
C ILE A 135 -33.58 -5.44 -4.30
N ARG A 136 -34.89 -5.39 -4.61
CA ARG A 136 -35.66 -6.53 -5.09
C ARG A 136 -35.81 -6.42 -6.59
N HIS A 137 -35.11 -7.30 -7.33
CA HIS A 137 -35.22 -7.38 -8.80
C HIS A 137 -36.34 -8.36 -9.17
N VAL A 138 -37.38 -7.85 -9.80
CA VAL A 138 -38.53 -8.65 -10.30
C VAL A 138 -38.45 -8.71 -11.81
N ARG A 139 -38.51 -9.93 -12.36
CA ARG A 139 -38.51 -10.19 -13.80
C ARG A 139 -39.75 -11.00 -14.17
N PRO A 140 -40.82 -10.34 -14.66
CA PRO A 140 -42.01 -11.02 -15.13
C PRO A 140 -41.70 -12.00 -16.28
N LYS A 141 -42.32 -13.16 -16.25
CA LYS A 141 -42.33 -14.10 -17.38
C LYS A 141 -43.61 -13.88 -18.18
N LEU A 142 -43.46 -13.56 -19.45
CA LEU A 142 -44.56 -13.29 -20.36
C LEU A 142 -44.71 -14.47 -21.32
N ALA A 143 -45.92 -14.99 -21.49
CA ALA A 143 -46.20 -16.00 -22.49
C ALA A 143 -47.02 -15.38 -23.66
N CYS A 144 -46.67 -15.78 -24.86
CA CYS A 144 -47.45 -15.42 -26.06
C CYS A 144 -48.76 -16.23 -26.10
N GLY A 145 -49.90 -15.57 -26.13
CA GLY A 145 -51.22 -16.24 -26.23
C GLY A 145 -51.48 -16.93 -27.58
N ARG A 146 -50.56 -16.81 -28.56
CA ARG A 146 -50.71 -17.40 -29.90
C ARG A 146 -49.76 -18.57 -30.16
N CYS A 147 -48.51 -18.54 -29.65
CA CYS A 147 -47.50 -19.58 -29.92
C CYS A 147 -46.81 -20.10 -28.66
N ASP A 148 -47.27 -19.74 -27.45
CA ASP A 148 -46.74 -20.15 -26.14
C ASP A 148 -45.27 -19.83 -25.91
N THR A 149 -44.64 -19.04 -26.80
CA THR A 149 -43.25 -18.58 -26.58
C THR A 149 -43.16 -17.78 -25.29
N ILE A 150 -42.21 -18.14 -24.43
CA ILE A 150 -41.95 -17.45 -23.14
C ILE A 150 -40.84 -16.41 -23.34
N VAL A 151 -41.12 -15.17 -22.97
CA VAL A 151 -40.20 -14.04 -23.00
C VAL A 151 -39.98 -13.54 -21.58
N GLN A 152 -38.73 -13.30 -21.22
CA GLN A 152 -38.35 -12.74 -19.92
C GLN A 152 -37.15 -11.80 -20.12
N ALA A 153 -37.14 -10.67 -19.41
CA ALA A 153 -35.99 -9.78 -19.41
C ALA A 153 -34.72 -10.52 -18.88
N ALA A 154 -33.57 -10.18 -19.43
CA ALA A 154 -32.28 -10.68 -18.94
C ALA A 154 -32.11 -10.35 -17.45
N ALA A 155 -31.41 -11.21 -16.70
CA ALA A 155 -31.09 -10.92 -15.33
C ALA A 155 -30.06 -9.77 -15.27
N PRO A 156 -30.25 -8.77 -14.38
CA PRO A 156 -29.24 -7.73 -14.21
C PRO A 156 -27.93 -8.38 -13.73
N GLN A 157 -26.85 -7.94 -14.32
CA GLN A 157 -25.51 -8.40 -13.92
C GLN A 157 -25.22 -7.94 -12.49
N ARG A 158 -24.46 -8.76 -11.78
CA ARG A 158 -24.01 -8.48 -10.42
C ARG A 158 -22.50 -8.50 -10.39
N PRO A 159 -21.84 -7.65 -9.58
CA PRO A 159 -20.39 -7.67 -9.43
C PRO A 159 -19.87 -9.08 -9.08
N ILE A 160 -20.58 -9.74 -8.18
CA ILE A 160 -20.29 -11.13 -7.78
C ILE A 160 -21.45 -12.01 -8.27
N ALA A 161 -21.15 -12.98 -9.11
CA ALA A 161 -22.13 -13.92 -9.64
C ALA A 161 -22.89 -14.60 -8.50
N ARG A 162 -24.23 -14.52 -8.52
CA ARG A 162 -25.12 -15.04 -7.47
C ARG A 162 -24.86 -14.42 -6.08
N GLY A 163 -24.06 -13.33 -5.97
CA GLY A 163 -23.82 -12.61 -4.73
C GLY A 163 -25.06 -11.89 -4.22
N MET A 164 -25.17 -11.69 -2.90
CA MET A 164 -26.23 -10.88 -2.29
C MET A 164 -25.83 -9.41 -2.13
N ALA A 165 -24.54 -9.08 -2.23
CA ALA A 165 -24.02 -7.74 -2.03
C ALA A 165 -24.15 -6.93 -3.32
N GLY A 166 -24.72 -5.72 -3.21
CA GLY A 166 -24.69 -4.72 -4.25
C GLY A 166 -23.36 -4.00 -4.35
N PRO A 167 -23.13 -3.22 -5.43
CA PRO A 167 -21.89 -2.48 -5.66
C PRO A 167 -21.49 -1.58 -4.48
N GLY A 168 -22.46 -0.86 -3.88
CA GLY A 168 -22.22 0.02 -2.75
C GLY A 168 -21.76 -0.72 -1.50
N LEU A 169 -22.40 -1.85 -1.16
CA LEU A 169 -21.99 -2.65 -0.02
C LEU A 169 -20.58 -3.25 -0.20
N LEU A 170 -20.25 -3.72 -1.42
CA LEU A 170 -18.90 -4.22 -1.73
C LEU A 170 -17.87 -3.09 -1.63
N ALA A 171 -18.14 -1.92 -2.19
CA ALA A 171 -17.28 -0.76 -2.09
C ALA A 171 -17.02 -0.37 -0.63
N HIS A 172 -18.10 -0.28 0.16
CA HIS A 172 -18.02 0.02 1.59
C HIS A 172 -17.14 -0.97 2.37
N VAL A 173 -17.34 -2.29 2.18
CA VAL A 173 -16.52 -3.33 2.85
C VAL A 173 -15.04 -3.20 2.49
N LEU A 174 -14.73 -2.90 1.23
CA LEU A 174 -13.35 -2.75 0.75
C LEU A 174 -12.69 -1.48 1.31
N VAL A 175 -13.39 -0.34 1.26
CA VAL A 175 -12.88 0.94 1.76
C VAL A 175 -12.72 0.90 3.28
N ALA A 176 -13.73 0.44 4.01
CA ALA A 176 -13.64 0.27 5.46
C ALA A 176 -12.44 -0.61 5.86
N LYS A 177 -12.13 -1.67 5.09
CA LYS A 177 -10.98 -2.51 5.38
C LYS A 177 -9.64 -1.84 5.05
N TYR A 178 -9.49 -1.25 3.86
CA TYR A 178 -8.17 -0.84 3.34
C TYR A 178 -7.88 0.67 3.47
N CYS A 179 -8.92 1.51 3.59
CA CYS A 179 -8.77 2.95 3.85
C CYS A 179 -8.95 3.29 5.33
N ASP A 180 -9.97 2.71 5.98
CA ASP A 180 -10.33 3.02 7.37
C ASP A 180 -9.72 2.00 8.35
N HIS A 181 -9.01 1.01 7.79
CA HIS A 181 -8.26 -0.03 8.53
C HIS A 181 -9.14 -0.87 9.45
N LEU A 182 -10.44 -1.02 9.11
CA LEU A 182 -11.41 -1.76 9.90
C LEU A 182 -11.37 -3.25 9.57
N PRO A 183 -10.93 -4.14 10.49
CA PRO A 183 -10.90 -5.58 10.25
C PRO A 183 -12.29 -6.14 9.95
N LEU A 184 -12.37 -7.20 9.12
CA LEU A 184 -13.66 -7.79 8.74
C LEU A 184 -14.48 -8.31 9.92
N TYR A 185 -13.84 -8.76 11.01
CA TYR A 185 -14.56 -9.18 12.21
C TYR A 185 -15.26 -8.00 12.92
N ARG A 186 -14.64 -6.81 12.91
CA ARG A 186 -15.27 -5.59 13.46
C ARG A 186 -16.41 -5.11 12.56
N GLN A 187 -16.24 -5.16 11.23
CA GLN A 187 -17.32 -4.86 10.29
C GLN A 187 -18.51 -5.79 10.52
N SER A 188 -18.29 -7.10 10.65
CA SER A 188 -19.33 -8.07 10.98
C SER A 188 -20.06 -7.72 12.27
N ALA A 189 -19.31 -7.32 13.32
CA ALA A 189 -19.92 -6.89 14.59
C ALA A 189 -20.67 -5.54 14.49
N ILE A 190 -20.24 -4.62 13.61
CA ILE A 190 -20.95 -3.36 13.35
C ILE A 190 -22.29 -3.65 12.66
N TYR A 191 -22.29 -4.48 11.61
CA TYR A 191 -23.49 -4.82 10.86
C TYR A 191 -24.51 -5.60 11.71
N ALA A 192 -24.02 -6.47 12.61
CA ALA A 192 -24.86 -7.19 13.55
C ALA A 192 -25.63 -6.25 14.51
N ARG A 193 -25.16 -5.03 14.79
CA ARG A 193 -25.90 -4.03 15.58
C ARG A 193 -27.09 -3.42 14.82
N GLU A 194 -27.10 -3.60 13.48
CA GLU A 194 -28.22 -3.21 12.60
C GLU A 194 -29.07 -4.43 12.23
N ASP A 195 -28.97 -5.54 12.98
CA ASP A 195 -29.63 -6.82 12.74
C ASP A 195 -29.33 -7.45 11.36
N VAL A 196 -28.16 -7.12 10.79
CA VAL A 196 -27.68 -7.68 9.53
C VAL A 196 -26.52 -8.64 9.81
N ASP A 197 -26.82 -9.95 9.77
CA ASP A 197 -25.82 -11.01 10.01
C ASP A 197 -24.98 -11.26 8.76
N LEU A 198 -23.78 -10.68 8.74
CA LEU A 198 -22.76 -10.89 7.70
C LEU A 198 -21.50 -11.53 8.31
N PRO A 199 -21.37 -12.87 8.24
CA PRO A 199 -20.23 -13.58 8.78
C PRO A 199 -18.91 -13.10 8.17
N ARG A 200 -17.84 -13.08 8.98
CA ARG A 200 -16.48 -12.72 8.52
C ARG A 200 -16.04 -13.52 7.27
N SER A 201 -16.42 -14.78 7.16
CA SER A 201 -16.13 -15.63 6.00
C SER A 201 -16.78 -15.11 4.71
N THR A 202 -18.02 -14.64 4.80
CA THR A 202 -18.74 -14.02 3.68
C THR A 202 -18.03 -12.74 3.24
N LEU A 203 -17.69 -11.84 4.18
CA LEU A 203 -16.96 -10.62 3.88
C LEU A 203 -15.57 -10.91 3.27
N ALA A 204 -14.87 -11.92 3.75
CA ALA A 204 -13.59 -12.36 3.19
C ALA A 204 -13.73 -12.93 1.76
N GLY A 205 -14.81 -13.67 1.50
CA GLY A 205 -15.19 -14.10 0.15
C GLY A 205 -15.39 -12.91 -0.79
N TRP A 206 -16.19 -11.91 -0.37
CA TRP A 206 -16.43 -10.71 -1.17
C TRP A 206 -15.15 -9.92 -1.49
N VAL A 207 -14.23 -9.80 -0.52
CA VAL A 207 -12.90 -9.21 -0.76
C VAL A 207 -12.15 -9.99 -1.84
N GLY A 208 -12.20 -11.32 -1.79
CA GLY A 208 -11.53 -12.18 -2.77
C GLY A 208 -12.10 -12.05 -4.17
N GLU A 209 -13.42 -12.17 -4.29
CA GLU A 209 -14.13 -12.11 -5.57
C GLU A 209 -14.06 -10.72 -6.20
N SER A 210 -14.18 -9.65 -5.39
CA SER A 210 -14.00 -8.28 -5.86
C SER A 210 -12.58 -8.04 -6.34
N ALA A 211 -11.55 -8.55 -5.66
CA ALA A 211 -10.17 -8.41 -6.10
C ALA A 211 -9.93 -9.11 -7.45
N ALA A 212 -10.51 -10.30 -7.65
CA ALA A 212 -10.42 -11.03 -8.92
C ALA A 212 -11.15 -10.27 -10.05
N LEU A 213 -12.35 -9.75 -9.79
CA LEU A 213 -13.14 -8.98 -10.75
C LEU A 213 -12.39 -7.69 -11.18
N LEU A 214 -11.70 -7.04 -10.25
CA LEU A 214 -11.00 -5.77 -10.48
C LEU A 214 -9.58 -5.95 -11.04
N GLN A 215 -9.08 -7.18 -11.18
CA GLN A 215 -7.72 -7.46 -11.64
C GLN A 215 -7.36 -6.84 -13.00
N PRO A 216 -8.24 -6.82 -14.02
CA PRO A 216 -7.95 -6.15 -15.30
C PRO A 216 -7.65 -4.65 -15.15
N LEU A 217 -8.32 -3.99 -14.20
CA LEU A 217 -8.12 -2.57 -13.92
C LEU A 217 -6.80 -2.33 -13.17
N VAL A 218 -6.45 -3.22 -12.22
CA VAL A 218 -5.14 -3.21 -11.55
C VAL A 218 -4.01 -3.35 -12.57
N GLU A 219 -4.18 -4.26 -13.55
CA GLU A 219 -3.19 -4.47 -14.61
C GLU A 219 -3.07 -3.26 -15.56
N ALA A 220 -4.18 -2.57 -15.85
CA ALA A 220 -4.16 -1.32 -16.63
C ALA A 220 -3.40 -0.22 -15.87
N ILE A 221 -3.61 -0.08 -14.56
CA ILE A 221 -2.84 0.85 -13.71
C ILE A 221 -1.36 0.46 -13.69
N ARG A 222 -1.03 -0.83 -13.55
CA ARG A 222 0.37 -1.30 -13.61
C ARG A 222 1.05 -0.88 -14.91
N ARG A 223 0.40 -1.12 -16.06
CA ARG A 223 0.92 -0.71 -17.37
C ARG A 223 1.16 0.79 -17.45
N HIS A 224 0.20 1.60 -16.97
CA HIS A 224 0.34 3.04 -16.93
C HIS A 224 1.51 3.50 -16.03
N VAL A 225 1.67 2.90 -14.85
CA VAL A 225 2.79 3.19 -13.95
C VAL A 225 4.12 2.87 -14.62
N LEU A 226 4.26 1.66 -15.18
CA LEU A 226 5.50 1.20 -15.80
C LEU A 226 5.85 1.91 -17.13
N ALA A 227 4.91 2.63 -17.73
CA ALA A 227 5.15 3.45 -18.92
C ALA A 227 5.78 4.82 -18.61
N GLY A 228 5.90 5.19 -17.32
CA GLY A 228 6.55 6.44 -16.90
C GLY A 228 8.07 6.42 -17.15
N ALA A 229 8.67 7.57 -17.36
CA ALA A 229 10.12 7.72 -17.45
C ALA A 229 10.80 7.74 -16.08
N THR A 230 10.05 8.06 -15.03
CA THR A 230 10.51 8.12 -13.63
C THR A 230 9.53 7.40 -12.72
N LEU A 231 10.06 6.58 -11.81
CA LEU A 231 9.27 5.87 -10.80
C LEU A 231 9.88 6.05 -9.41
N HIS A 232 9.02 6.04 -8.41
CA HIS A 232 9.40 5.93 -7.01
C HIS A 232 9.09 4.51 -6.54
N ALA A 233 10.05 3.83 -5.93
CA ALA A 233 9.89 2.47 -5.43
C ALA A 233 10.29 2.34 -3.97
N ASP A 234 9.51 1.57 -3.21
CA ASP A 234 9.81 1.24 -1.82
C ASP A 234 9.08 -0.06 -1.43
N ASP A 235 9.42 -0.65 -0.29
CA ASP A 235 8.76 -1.84 0.21
C ASP A 235 8.47 -1.76 1.72
N THR A 236 7.45 -2.47 2.15
CA THR A 236 7.11 -2.56 3.57
C THR A 236 6.84 -4.00 4.00
N PRO A 237 7.30 -4.43 5.20
CA PRO A 237 7.03 -5.78 5.69
C PRO A 237 5.55 -5.96 6.00
N VAL A 238 5.00 -7.13 5.65
CA VAL A 238 3.65 -7.55 6.01
C VAL A 238 3.74 -8.93 6.65
N PRO A 239 3.32 -9.09 7.91
CA PRO A 239 3.20 -10.42 8.52
C PRO A 239 2.11 -11.23 7.82
N VAL A 240 2.36 -12.51 7.54
CA VAL A 240 1.41 -13.43 6.89
C VAL A 240 1.36 -14.72 7.67
N LEU A 241 0.16 -15.26 7.89
CA LEU A 241 0.00 -16.57 8.52
C LEU A 241 0.61 -17.67 7.65
N GLU A 242 1.33 -18.55 8.31
CA GLU A 242 1.89 -19.75 7.71
C GLU A 242 1.45 -20.97 8.55
N PRO A 243 0.38 -21.66 8.13
CA PRO A 243 -0.17 -22.79 8.87
C PRO A 243 0.91 -23.85 9.18
N GLY A 244 0.90 -24.37 10.41
CA GLY A 244 1.85 -25.37 10.86
C GLY A 244 3.17 -24.83 11.44
N ARG A 245 3.46 -23.53 11.31
CA ARG A 245 4.73 -22.93 11.75
C ARG A 245 4.68 -22.28 13.14
N GLY A 246 3.50 -22.10 13.72
CA GLY A 246 3.30 -21.44 15.02
C GLY A 246 3.65 -19.93 15.06
N ARG A 247 4.08 -19.35 13.92
CA ARG A 247 4.43 -17.93 13.77
C ARG A 247 4.12 -17.42 12.36
N THR A 248 3.96 -16.11 12.22
CA THR A 248 3.83 -15.48 10.92
C THR A 248 5.18 -15.46 10.18
N LYS A 249 5.15 -15.54 8.85
CA LYS A 249 6.28 -15.18 7.99
C LYS A 249 6.23 -13.69 7.67
N THR A 250 7.38 -13.11 7.34
CA THR A 250 7.49 -11.71 6.93
C THR A 250 7.52 -11.63 5.40
N ALA A 251 6.37 -11.34 4.81
CA ALA A 251 6.21 -11.03 3.40
C ALA A 251 6.42 -9.52 3.14
N ARG A 252 6.28 -9.09 1.89
CA ARG A 252 6.45 -7.69 1.48
C ARG A 252 5.31 -7.21 0.61
N LEU A 253 4.96 -5.94 0.79
CA LEU A 253 4.25 -5.13 -0.19
C LEU A 253 5.22 -4.13 -0.77
N TRP A 254 5.44 -4.23 -2.07
CA TRP A 254 6.20 -3.30 -2.90
C TRP A 254 5.27 -2.24 -3.43
N THR A 255 5.74 -1.00 -3.54
CA THR A 255 5.00 0.08 -4.16
C THR A 255 5.82 0.72 -5.26
N TYR A 256 5.15 1.09 -6.36
CA TYR A 256 5.71 1.80 -7.48
C TYR A 256 4.80 2.97 -7.80
N VAL A 257 5.33 4.18 -7.72
CA VAL A 257 4.53 5.42 -7.90
C VAL A 257 5.04 6.18 -9.11
N ARG A 258 4.13 6.50 -10.01
CA ARG A 258 4.30 7.48 -11.06
C ARG A 258 3.58 8.76 -10.66
N ASP A 259 4.32 9.84 -10.40
CA ASP A 259 3.76 11.15 -10.08
C ASP A 259 4.64 12.25 -10.68
N GLU A 260 4.27 12.74 -11.83
CA GLU A 260 5.00 13.75 -12.60
C GLU A 260 4.55 15.17 -12.27
N ARG A 261 3.55 15.37 -11.42
CA ARG A 261 2.99 16.69 -11.05
C ARG A 261 4.01 17.65 -10.46
N PRO A 262 5.00 17.22 -9.64
CA PRO A 262 6.04 18.13 -9.14
C PRO A 262 6.89 18.78 -10.23
N ALA A 263 6.98 18.14 -11.40
CA ALA A 263 7.66 18.65 -12.59
C ALA A 263 6.68 19.15 -13.67
N LYS A 264 5.42 19.44 -13.29
CA LYS A 264 4.37 19.89 -14.21
C LYS A 264 4.07 18.90 -15.35
N GLY A 265 4.27 17.58 -15.12
CA GLY A 265 3.91 16.54 -16.06
C GLY A 265 2.38 16.38 -16.14
N GLU A 266 1.90 16.01 -17.33
CA GLU A 266 0.46 15.88 -17.63
C GLU A 266 -0.08 14.47 -17.33
N ALA A 267 0.81 13.49 -17.19
CA ALA A 267 0.39 12.11 -16.93
C ALA A 267 -0.33 11.98 -15.59
N ALA A 268 -1.44 11.27 -15.59
CA ALA A 268 -2.21 11.02 -14.38
C ALA A 268 -1.35 10.31 -13.32
N PRO A 269 -1.34 10.79 -12.07
CA PRO A 269 -0.59 10.15 -11.01
C PRO A 269 -1.21 8.79 -10.66
N ALA A 270 -0.37 7.78 -10.48
CA ALA A 270 -0.83 6.43 -10.19
C ALA A 270 0.15 5.70 -9.27
N VAL A 271 -0.38 4.74 -8.52
CA VAL A 271 0.41 3.84 -7.69
C VAL A 271 0.03 2.39 -8.00
N TRP A 272 1.04 1.55 -8.13
CA TRP A 272 0.88 0.11 -8.24
C TRP A 272 1.56 -0.58 -7.06
N PHE A 273 0.82 -1.48 -6.41
CA PHE A 273 1.35 -2.34 -5.36
C PHE A 273 1.49 -3.77 -5.86
N ALA A 274 2.57 -4.44 -5.45
CA ALA A 274 2.81 -5.84 -5.70
C ALA A 274 3.14 -6.56 -4.38
N TYR A 275 2.70 -7.80 -4.25
CA TYR A 275 2.99 -8.65 -3.10
C TYR A 275 4.14 -9.60 -3.41
N SER A 276 4.94 -9.94 -2.39
CA SER A 276 5.88 -11.05 -2.46
C SER A 276 6.00 -11.77 -1.11
N PRO A 277 6.28 -13.11 -1.10
CA PRO A 277 6.37 -13.89 0.13
C PRO A 277 7.62 -13.60 0.95
N ASP A 278 8.62 -12.94 0.36
CA ASP A 278 9.87 -12.54 1.00
C ASP A 278 10.44 -11.23 0.39
N ARG A 279 11.61 -10.78 0.86
CA ARG A 279 12.28 -9.54 0.39
C ARG A 279 13.39 -9.80 -0.65
N LYS A 280 13.37 -10.87 -1.40
CA LYS A 280 14.44 -11.15 -2.37
C LYS A 280 14.41 -10.19 -3.56
N GLY A 281 15.60 -9.84 -4.08
CA GLY A 281 15.75 -8.93 -5.23
C GLY A 281 15.14 -9.44 -6.54
N VAL A 282 14.85 -10.74 -6.65
CA VAL A 282 14.16 -11.32 -7.82
C VAL A 282 12.75 -10.73 -8.01
N HIS A 283 12.08 -10.35 -6.93
CA HIS A 283 10.73 -9.78 -7.02
C HIS A 283 10.72 -8.43 -7.72
N PRO A 284 11.46 -7.40 -7.28
CA PRO A 284 11.51 -6.13 -8.00
C PRO A 284 12.12 -6.27 -9.42
N GLN A 285 13.03 -7.22 -9.66
CA GLN A 285 13.51 -7.51 -11.01
C GLN A 285 12.38 -7.99 -11.94
N GLN A 286 11.52 -8.87 -11.44
CA GLN A 286 10.35 -9.33 -12.19
C GLN A 286 9.31 -8.23 -12.36
N HIS A 287 9.03 -7.45 -11.32
CA HIS A 287 8.07 -6.36 -11.36
C HIS A 287 8.44 -5.30 -12.40
N LEU A 288 9.72 -4.94 -12.47
CA LEU A 288 10.27 -3.87 -13.32
C LEU A 288 10.89 -4.36 -14.63
N LYS A 289 10.65 -5.61 -15.02
CA LYS A 289 11.25 -6.21 -16.24
C LYS A 289 11.03 -5.38 -17.51
N THR A 290 9.88 -4.74 -17.63
CA THR A 290 9.51 -3.90 -18.78
C THR A 290 9.78 -2.42 -18.58
N PHE A 291 10.15 -2.00 -17.39
CA PHE A 291 10.43 -0.60 -17.10
C PHE A 291 11.78 -0.18 -17.64
N ARG A 292 11.83 1.04 -18.17
CA ARG A 292 13.04 1.73 -18.62
C ARG A 292 13.00 3.18 -18.15
N GLY A 293 14.04 3.64 -17.49
CA GLY A 293 14.08 5.00 -16.99
C GLY A 293 14.75 5.14 -15.63
N THR A 294 14.38 6.15 -14.85
CA THR A 294 14.98 6.43 -13.55
C THR A 294 14.09 5.92 -12.41
N LEU A 295 14.68 5.13 -11.51
CA LEU A 295 14.04 4.59 -10.32
C LEU A 295 14.54 5.31 -9.06
N HIS A 296 13.65 6.00 -8.36
CA HIS A 296 13.91 6.49 -7.02
C HIS A 296 13.77 5.36 -6.00
N ALA A 297 14.82 5.09 -5.22
CA ALA A 297 14.83 4.02 -4.23
C ALA A 297 15.59 4.43 -2.95
N ASP A 298 15.33 3.69 -1.87
CA ASP A 298 15.97 3.87 -0.54
C ASP A 298 17.39 3.31 -0.43
N GLY A 299 17.87 2.65 -1.49
CA GLY A 299 19.16 1.97 -1.51
C GLY A 299 19.14 0.56 -0.96
N TYR A 300 18.00 -0.10 -0.99
CA TYR A 300 17.91 -1.52 -0.74
C TYR A 300 18.75 -2.32 -1.76
N ALA A 301 19.63 -3.20 -1.27
CA ALA A 301 20.55 -3.97 -2.11
C ALA A 301 19.85 -4.85 -3.17
N GLY A 302 18.60 -5.26 -2.92
CA GLY A 302 17.80 -6.04 -3.87
C GLY A 302 17.45 -5.31 -5.16
N PHE A 303 17.56 -3.97 -5.20
CA PHE A 303 17.45 -3.18 -6.43
C PHE A 303 18.76 -3.14 -7.24
N GLY A 304 19.90 -3.49 -6.64
CA GLY A 304 21.22 -3.34 -7.27
C GLY A 304 21.33 -3.99 -8.64
N GLN A 305 20.77 -5.18 -8.83
CA GLN A 305 20.81 -5.89 -10.10
C GLN A 305 20.02 -5.17 -11.21
N LEU A 306 19.02 -4.35 -10.89
CA LEU A 306 18.27 -3.56 -11.86
C LEU A 306 19.15 -2.49 -12.54
N PHE A 307 20.15 -1.99 -11.82
CA PHE A 307 21.01 -0.91 -12.28
C PHE A 307 22.21 -1.40 -13.11
N VAL A 308 22.48 -2.72 -13.11
CA VAL A 308 23.61 -3.33 -13.84
C VAL A 308 23.42 -3.22 -15.36
N SER A 309 22.19 -3.41 -15.85
CA SER A 309 21.88 -3.35 -17.28
C SER A 309 21.91 -1.93 -17.87
N GLN A 310 22.00 -0.90 -17.05
CA GLN A 310 21.90 0.53 -17.40
C GLN A 310 20.57 0.94 -18.07
N GLU A 311 19.62 0.03 -18.23
CA GLU A 311 18.28 0.35 -18.73
C GLU A 311 17.45 1.07 -17.66
N ILE A 312 17.76 0.80 -16.38
CA ILE A 312 17.19 1.46 -15.21
C ILE A 312 18.32 2.21 -14.49
N THR A 313 18.12 3.49 -14.29
CA THR A 313 19.08 4.37 -13.63
C THR A 313 18.64 4.65 -12.20
N GLU A 314 19.55 4.52 -11.21
CA GLU A 314 19.25 4.81 -9.81
C GLU A 314 19.17 6.32 -9.56
N SER A 315 18.14 6.77 -8.82
CA SER A 315 18.10 8.06 -8.12
C SER A 315 17.94 7.80 -6.64
N ALA A 316 18.90 8.25 -5.83
CA ALA A 316 18.86 7.99 -4.39
C ALA A 316 18.09 9.10 -3.63
N CYS A 317 17.69 8.77 -2.41
CA CYS A 317 16.81 9.61 -1.59
C CYS A 317 17.59 10.42 -0.56
N TRP A 318 17.57 11.75 -0.67
CA TRP A 318 18.16 12.66 0.33
C TRP A 318 17.46 12.57 1.69
N ALA A 319 16.17 12.23 1.75
CA ALA A 319 15.49 12.05 3.04
C ALA A 319 16.10 10.91 3.86
N HIS A 320 16.56 9.83 3.22
CA HIS A 320 17.26 8.73 3.90
C HIS A 320 18.66 9.13 4.36
N ALA A 321 19.43 9.85 3.55
CA ALA A 321 20.74 10.39 3.96
C ALA A 321 20.57 11.37 5.15
N ARG A 322 19.61 12.28 5.07
CA ARG A 322 19.25 13.21 6.13
C ARG A 322 18.85 12.50 7.43
N ARG A 323 18.04 11.43 7.33
CA ARG A 323 17.60 10.65 8.51
C ARG A 323 18.78 10.07 9.28
N LYS A 324 19.76 9.47 8.58
CA LYS A 324 20.96 8.92 9.22
C LYS A 324 21.74 10.00 9.98
N LEU A 325 21.96 11.16 9.38
CA LEU A 325 22.65 12.30 10.04
C LEU A 325 21.82 12.85 11.21
N TYR A 326 20.49 12.93 11.05
CA TYR A 326 19.60 13.38 12.11
C TYR A 326 19.61 12.44 13.32
N GLU A 327 19.65 11.12 13.10
CA GLU A 327 19.77 10.13 14.18
C GLU A 327 21.06 10.30 14.97
N VAL A 328 22.17 10.60 14.29
CA VAL A 328 23.45 10.92 14.95
C VAL A 328 23.34 12.22 15.76
N HIS A 329 22.77 13.27 15.17
CA HIS A 329 22.59 14.55 15.87
C HIS A 329 21.72 14.40 17.13
N GLN A 330 20.62 13.66 17.04
CA GLN A 330 19.72 13.42 18.18
C GLN A 330 20.37 12.59 19.29
N ALA A 331 21.27 11.65 18.93
CA ALA A 331 21.92 10.79 19.93
C ALA A 331 23.11 11.46 20.65
N GLN A 332 23.81 12.39 19.99
CA GLN A 332 25.10 12.89 20.44
C GLN A 332 25.22 14.42 20.43
N ALA A 333 24.17 15.15 20.00
CA ALA A 333 24.21 16.60 19.75
C ALA A 333 25.43 17.01 18.90
N SER A 334 25.84 16.16 17.92
CA SER A 334 27.04 16.35 17.12
C SER A 334 26.98 17.65 16.31
N PRO A 335 27.94 18.60 16.48
CA PRO A 335 27.99 19.81 15.68
C PRO A 335 28.19 19.51 14.19
N LEU A 336 29.01 18.51 13.83
CA LEU A 336 29.22 18.11 12.45
C LEU A 336 27.92 17.57 11.81
N ALA A 337 27.15 16.77 12.55
CA ALA A 337 25.85 16.33 12.05
C ALA A 337 24.87 17.50 11.87
N ALA A 338 24.86 18.49 12.76
CA ALA A 338 24.05 19.71 12.64
C ALA A 338 24.43 20.51 11.40
N THR A 339 25.73 20.70 11.13
CA THR A 339 26.23 21.39 9.93
C THR A 339 25.79 20.67 8.64
N ALA A 340 25.94 19.33 8.58
CA ALA A 340 25.46 18.54 7.44
C ALA A 340 23.96 18.71 7.21
N LEU A 341 23.16 18.72 8.28
CA LEU A 341 21.70 18.95 8.20
C LEU A 341 21.35 20.33 7.68
N THR A 342 22.14 21.36 8.01
CA THR A 342 21.98 22.73 7.49
C THR A 342 22.22 22.76 5.97
N HIS A 343 23.28 22.14 5.47
CA HIS A 343 23.54 22.04 4.03
C HIS A 343 22.40 21.32 3.30
N ILE A 344 21.91 20.21 3.83
CA ILE A 344 20.79 19.47 3.24
C ILE A 344 19.51 20.33 3.26
N SER A 345 19.26 21.09 4.32
CA SER A 345 18.10 21.99 4.41
C SER A 345 18.13 23.07 3.32
N ALA A 346 19.31 23.59 2.97
CA ALA A 346 19.45 24.55 1.87
C ALA A 346 19.05 23.93 0.51
N LEU A 347 19.36 22.64 0.26
CA LEU A 347 18.92 21.94 -0.95
C LEU A 347 17.39 21.84 -1.00
N TYR A 348 16.74 21.48 0.11
CA TYR A 348 15.28 21.40 0.19
C TYR A 348 14.59 22.75 0.04
N ALA A 349 15.23 23.85 0.47
CA ALA A 349 14.70 25.20 0.25
C ALA A 349 14.63 25.54 -1.25
N ILE A 350 15.67 25.19 -2.02
CA ILE A 350 15.67 25.37 -3.48
C ILE A 350 14.55 24.54 -4.12
N GLU A 351 14.38 23.27 -3.71
CA GLU A 351 13.33 22.41 -4.24
C GLU A 351 11.92 22.92 -3.95
N ALA A 352 11.69 23.53 -2.79
CA ALA A 352 10.41 24.15 -2.44
C ALA A 352 10.05 25.31 -3.39
N GLU A 353 11.03 26.12 -3.81
CA GLU A 353 10.83 27.25 -4.73
C GLU A 353 10.49 26.81 -6.17
N ILE A 354 11.03 25.67 -6.60
CA ILE A 354 10.90 25.20 -7.99
C ILE A 354 9.86 24.12 -8.20
N ARG A 355 9.20 23.70 -7.13
CA ARG A 355 8.14 22.69 -7.21
C ARG A 355 6.99 23.18 -8.10
N GLY A 356 6.55 22.30 -9.02
CA GLY A 356 5.50 22.63 -10.00
C GLY A 356 5.97 23.43 -11.20
N ARG A 357 7.28 23.70 -11.32
CA ARG A 357 7.86 24.30 -12.55
C ARG A 357 8.19 23.22 -13.58
N PRO A 358 8.25 23.58 -14.89
CA PRO A 358 8.68 22.66 -15.94
C PRO A 358 10.10 22.11 -15.71
N PRO A 359 10.41 20.91 -16.26
CA PRO A 359 11.68 20.23 -16.02
C PRO A 359 12.93 21.03 -16.40
N ASP A 360 12.88 21.77 -17.50
CA ASP A 360 13.97 22.63 -17.97
C ASP A 360 14.30 23.75 -16.97
N GLN A 361 13.27 24.41 -16.42
CA GLN A 361 13.43 25.44 -15.40
C GLN A 361 13.96 24.86 -14.08
N ARG A 362 13.44 23.71 -13.65
CA ARG A 362 13.93 23.02 -12.45
C ARG A 362 15.42 22.67 -12.61
N ARG A 363 15.80 22.09 -13.75
CA ARG A 363 17.18 21.75 -14.06
C ARG A 363 18.07 23.00 -14.03
N ALA A 364 17.68 24.08 -14.69
CA ALA A 364 18.47 25.30 -14.74
C ALA A 364 18.74 25.88 -13.34
N VAL A 365 17.73 25.96 -12.47
CA VAL A 365 17.90 26.46 -11.10
C VAL A 365 18.77 25.50 -10.25
N ARG A 366 18.61 24.20 -10.39
CA ARG A 366 19.42 23.19 -9.70
C ARG A 366 20.90 23.28 -10.10
N GLN A 367 21.18 23.40 -11.39
CA GLN A 367 22.56 23.58 -11.89
C GLN A 367 23.17 24.88 -11.38
N ALA A 368 22.42 25.99 -11.34
CA ALA A 368 22.92 27.27 -10.89
C ALA A 368 23.11 27.35 -9.37
N ARG A 369 22.25 26.73 -8.58
CA ARG A 369 22.18 26.92 -7.11
C ARG A 369 22.46 25.65 -6.30
N ALA A 370 21.90 24.52 -6.68
CA ALA A 370 22.06 23.27 -5.91
C ALA A 370 23.39 22.57 -6.20
N ALA A 371 23.86 22.55 -7.45
CA ALA A 371 25.11 21.89 -7.80
C ALA A 371 26.35 22.48 -7.09
N PRO A 372 26.52 23.81 -6.96
CA PRO A 372 27.61 24.39 -6.16
C PRO A 372 27.51 24.00 -4.67
N LEU A 373 26.29 24.00 -4.09
CA LEU A 373 26.10 23.58 -2.70
C LEU A 373 26.43 22.10 -2.49
N LEU A 374 26.12 21.24 -3.45
CA LEU A 374 26.47 19.83 -3.43
C LEU A 374 27.97 19.61 -3.52
N GLY A 375 28.67 20.38 -4.37
CA GLY A 375 30.13 20.37 -4.44
C GLY A 375 30.77 20.68 -3.09
N ALA A 376 30.37 21.81 -2.49
CA ALA A 376 30.85 22.23 -1.17
C ALA A 376 30.48 21.21 -0.06
N LEU A 377 29.28 20.64 -0.10
CA LEU A 377 28.85 19.62 0.85
C LEU A 377 29.69 18.35 0.72
N ARG A 378 30.03 17.91 -0.51
CA ARG A 378 30.87 16.75 -0.74
C ARG A 378 32.28 16.94 -0.14
N GLU A 379 32.94 18.03 -0.47
CA GLU A 379 34.27 18.36 0.08
C GLU A 379 34.23 18.39 1.60
N TRP A 380 33.20 19.02 2.16
CA TRP A 380 33.01 19.09 3.60
C TRP A 380 32.78 17.71 4.23
N LEU A 381 32.00 16.82 3.60
CA LEU A 381 31.76 15.44 4.08
C LEU A 381 33.04 14.59 4.02
N GLU A 382 33.82 14.71 2.94
CA GLU A 382 35.12 14.03 2.77
C GLU A 382 36.10 14.46 3.87
N HIS A 383 36.25 15.77 4.09
CA HIS A 383 37.10 16.30 5.17
C HIS A 383 36.61 15.90 6.58
N SER A 384 35.31 15.87 6.82
CA SER A 384 34.74 15.44 8.09
C SER A 384 35.03 13.96 8.41
N LEU A 385 35.16 13.10 7.39
CA LEU A 385 35.54 11.70 7.59
C LEU A 385 36.98 11.53 8.16
N GLU A 386 37.86 12.46 7.84
CA GLU A 386 39.23 12.45 8.35
C GLU A 386 39.29 12.78 9.84
N GLN A 387 38.31 13.54 10.33
CA GLN A 387 38.28 14.04 11.72
C GLN A 387 37.53 13.10 12.67
N VAL A 388 36.80 12.10 12.17
CA VAL A 388 36.00 11.22 13.01
C VAL A 388 36.47 9.77 12.98
N SER A 389 36.21 9.05 14.06
CA SER A 389 36.51 7.62 14.11
C SER A 389 35.75 6.86 13.02
N ARG A 390 36.46 5.97 12.32
CA ARG A 390 35.88 5.13 11.25
C ARG A 390 34.68 4.27 11.70
N LYS A 391 34.59 3.96 13.01
CA LYS A 391 33.54 3.17 13.62
C LYS A 391 32.38 4.04 14.17
N SER A 392 32.47 5.37 14.10
CA SER A 392 31.43 6.26 14.60
C SER A 392 30.16 6.20 13.71
N GLY A 393 28.99 6.42 14.30
CA GLY A 393 27.73 6.53 13.57
C GLY A 393 27.73 7.67 12.56
N LEU A 394 28.46 8.77 12.84
CA LEU A 394 28.64 9.87 11.89
C LEU A 394 29.42 9.41 10.66
N ALA A 395 30.53 8.68 10.83
CA ALA A 395 31.27 8.13 9.70
C ALA A 395 30.44 7.15 8.85
N GLU A 396 29.56 6.37 9.48
CA GLU A 396 28.62 5.50 8.75
C GLU A 396 27.62 6.33 7.91
N ALA A 397 27.03 7.37 8.51
CA ALA A 397 26.08 8.24 7.82
C ALA A 397 26.72 9.00 6.64
N VAL A 398 27.95 9.50 6.83
CA VAL A 398 28.73 10.19 5.79
C VAL A 398 29.12 9.22 4.66
N ARG A 399 29.63 8.02 4.97
CA ARG A 399 29.95 6.99 3.96
C ARG A 399 28.72 6.55 3.18
N TYR A 400 27.54 6.46 3.82
CA TYR A 400 26.30 6.18 3.10
C TYR A 400 26.01 7.25 2.04
N ALA A 401 26.15 8.53 2.37
CA ALA A 401 25.93 9.62 1.42
C ALA A 401 26.99 9.64 0.30
N LEU A 402 28.27 9.56 0.64
CA LEU A 402 29.36 9.57 -0.34
C LEU A 402 29.34 8.36 -1.27
N GLY A 403 29.03 7.17 -0.75
CA GLY A 403 28.94 5.93 -1.53
C GLY A 403 27.79 5.94 -2.54
N ARG A 404 26.81 6.86 -2.37
CA ARG A 404 25.65 7.02 -3.28
C ARG A 404 25.66 8.38 -3.97
N TRP A 405 26.77 9.11 -3.91
CA TRP A 405 26.84 10.48 -4.36
C TRP A 405 26.33 10.70 -5.79
N PRO A 406 26.73 9.88 -6.80
CA PRO A 406 26.22 10.04 -8.15
C PRO A 406 24.70 9.88 -8.25
N ALA A 407 24.12 8.96 -7.48
CA ALA A 407 22.68 8.75 -7.46
C ALA A 407 21.93 9.86 -6.67
N LEU A 408 22.55 10.42 -5.61
CA LEU A 408 21.99 11.53 -4.84
C LEU A 408 22.01 12.87 -5.59
N THR A 409 22.96 13.06 -6.51
CA THR A 409 23.11 14.32 -7.27
C THR A 409 22.39 14.30 -8.62
N ARG A 410 21.97 13.16 -9.10
CA ARG A 410 21.33 12.95 -10.40
C ARG A 410 20.12 13.85 -10.65
N TYR A 411 19.36 14.18 -9.61
CA TYR A 411 18.19 15.07 -9.74
C TYR A 411 18.56 16.47 -10.26
N CYS A 412 19.84 16.88 -10.15
CA CYS A 412 20.30 18.15 -10.70
C CYS A 412 20.43 18.11 -12.22
N ASP A 413 20.61 16.93 -12.83
CA ASP A 413 20.82 16.78 -14.27
C ASP A 413 19.49 16.56 -15.02
N ASP A 414 18.46 16.06 -14.34
CA ASP A 414 17.12 15.85 -14.89
C ASP A 414 16.05 16.55 -14.05
N GLY A 415 15.44 17.57 -14.60
CA GLY A 415 14.41 18.35 -13.92
C GLY A 415 13.12 17.56 -13.58
N ARG A 416 12.91 16.39 -14.17
CA ARG A 416 11.77 15.51 -13.84
C ARG A 416 11.93 14.81 -12.50
N LEU A 417 13.17 14.59 -12.05
CA LEU A 417 13.46 13.86 -10.83
C LEU A 417 13.13 14.67 -9.58
N GLU A 418 12.77 13.97 -8.52
CA GLU A 418 12.63 14.54 -7.18
C GLU A 418 13.93 14.36 -6.37
N ILE A 419 14.15 15.20 -5.38
CA ILE A 419 15.30 15.11 -4.46
C ILE A 419 15.18 13.90 -3.53
N ASP A 420 13.97 13.37 -3.33
CA ASP A 420 13.70 12.28 -2.39
C ASP A 420 12.66 11.28 -2.92
N ASN A 421 12.46 10.20 -2.15
CA ASN A 421 11.52 9.13 -2.45
C ASN A 421 10.20 9.24 -1.65
N ASN A 422 9.84 10.41 -1.19
CA ASN A 422 8.67 10.62 -0.33
C ASN A 422 7.34 10.23 -0.98
N ALA A 423 7.26 10.16 -2.32
CA ALA A 423 6.07 9.70 -3.02
C ALA A 423 5.74 8.23 -2.67
N ALA A 424 6.75 7.35 -2.71
CA ALA A 424 6.60 5.94 -2.32
C ALA A 424 6.33 5.79 -0.81
N GLU A 425 7.03 6.55 0.04
CA GLU A 425 6.79 6.51 1.49
C GLU A 425 5.36 6.92 1.85
N ARG A 426 4.81 7.95 1.21
CA ARG A 426 3.41 8.36 1.38
C ARG A 426 2.43 7.28 0.93
N ALA A 427 2.72 6.61 -0.19
CA ALA A 427 1.87 5.53 -0.70
C ALA A 427 1.83 4.33 0.25
N LEU A 428 2.94 4.01 0.94
CA LEU A 428 3.01 2.94 1.94
C LEU A 428 2.36 3.27 3.29
N ARG A 429 2.05 4.54 3.56
CA ARG A 429 1.50 4.96 4.86
C ARG A 429 0.19 4.26 5.23
N PRO A 430 -0.81 4.04 4.33
CA PRO A 430 -2.01 3.28 4.65
C PRO A 430 -1.71 1.85 5.08
N VAL A 431 -0.75 1.18 4.45
CA VAL A 431 -0.32 -0.18 4.83
C VAL A 431 0.26 -0.17 6.25
N ALA A 432 1.10 0.82 6.56
CA ALA A 432 1.71 0.96 7.89
C ALA A 432 0.69 1.25 8.99
N LEU A 433 -0.38 2.00 8.69
CA LEU A 433 -1.49 2.26 9.60
C LEU A 433 -2.36 1.00 9.78
N GLY A 434 -2.66 0.31 8.68
CA GLY A 434 -3.46 -0.93 8.71
C GLY A 434 -2.85 -2.01 9.60
N ARG A 435 -1.52 -2.14 9.62
CA ARG A 435 -0.81 -3.08 10.51
C ARG A 435 -1.01 -2.84 12.01
N LYS A 436 -1.47 -1.67 12.42
CA LYS A 436 -1.84 -1.40 13.82
C LYS A 436 -3.22 -1.96 14.19
N ASN A 437 -4.06 -2.24 13.20
CA ASN A 437 -5.45 -2.68 13.39
C ASN A 437 -5.65 -4.17 13.09
N TYR A 438 -4.88 -4.75 12.17
CA TYR A 438 -4.86 -6.19 11.91
C TYR A 438 -3.41 -6.67 11.83
N LEU A 439 -3.09 -7.68 12.62
CA LEU A 439 -1.72 -8.09 12.91
C LEU A 439 -1.03 -8.78 11.74
N PHE A 440 -1.81 -9.42 10.84
CA PHE A 440 -1.28 -10.21 9.73
C PHE A 440 -2.30 -10.39 8.59
N ALA A 441 -1.81 -10.72 7.40
CA ALA A 441 -2.63 -11.26 6.33
C ALA A 441 -2.86 -12.77 6.57
N GLY A 442 -4.06 -13.26 6.28
CA GLY A 442 -4.43 -14.66 6.54
C GLY A 442 -3.73 -15.67 5.63
N SER A 443 -3.16 -15.23 4.49
CA SER A 443 -2.49 -16.06 3.48
C SER A 443 -1.76 -15.20 2.45
N ASP A 444 -0.93 -15.81 1.58
CA ASP A 444 -0.31 -15.13 0.45
C ASP A 444 -1.35 -14.51 -0.51
N PRO A 445 -2.42 -15.23 -0.92
CA PRO A 445 -3.51 -14.60 -1.68
C PRO A 445 -4.17 -13.42 -0.97
N GLY A 446 -4.14 -13.37 0.37
CA GLY A 446 -4.58 -12.20 1.15
C GLY A 446 -3.66 -10.99 0.96
N GLY A 447 -2.37 -11.24 0.79
CA GLY A 447 -1.37 -10.22 0.44
C GLY A 447 -1.57 -9.67 -0.98
N ASP A 448 -1.80 -10.55 -1.97
CA ASP A 448 -2.10 -10.15 -3.35
C ASP A 448 -3.38 -9.30 -3.44
N ARG A 449 -4.44 -9.70 -2.73
CA ARG A 449 -5.69 -8.92 -2.64
C ARG A 449 -5.47 -7.55 -2.03
N ALA A 450 -4.61 -7.45 -1.00
CA ALA A 450 -4.26 -6.18 -0.39
C ALA A 450 -3.50 -5.28 -1.37
N ALA A 451 -2.55 -5.83 -2.14
CA ALA A 451 -1.83 -5.11 -3.19
C ALA A 451 -2.79 -4.55 -4.25
N ALA A 452 -3.74 -5.37 -4.73
CA ALA A 452 -4.75 -4.95 -5.70
C ALA A 452 -5.62 -3.80 -5.15
N MET A 453 -6.10 -3.91 -3.91
CA MET A 453 -6.92 -2.86 -3.30
C MET A 453 -6.15 -1.57 -3.04
N TYR A 454 -4.92 -1.64 -2.51
CA TYR A 454 -4.09 -0.44 -2.33
C TYR A 454 -3.73 0.23 -3.66
N THR A 455 -3.59 -0.53 -4.75
CA THR A 455 -3.41 0.02 -6.10
C THR A 455 -4.61 0.88 -6.52
N LEU A 456 -5.81 0.34 -6.44
CA LEU A 456 -7.04 1.02 -6.86
C LEU A 456 -7.34 2.23 -5.97
N LEU A 457 -7.38 2.02 -4.66
CA LEU A 457 -7.74 3.06 -3.68
C LEU A 457 -6.67 4.16 -3.61
N GLY A 458 -5.40 3.79 -3.69
CA GLY A 458 -4.30 4.73 -3.71
C GLY A 458 -4.32 5.60 -4.98
N THR A 459 -4.57 4.99 -6.14
CA THR A 459 -4.66 5.71 -7.41
C THR A 459 -5.90 6.62 -7.44
N ALA A 460 -7.05 6.17 -6.94
CA ALA A 460 -8.24 7.02 -6.83
C ALA A 460 -7.96 8.27 -5.99
N LYS A 461 -7.34 8.12 -4.81
CA LYS A 461 -6.93 9.24 -3.95
C LYS A 461 -5.93 10.19 -4.61
N LEU A 462 -4.96 9.66 -5.37
CA LEU A 462 -3.99 10.49 -6.09
C LEU A 462 -4.64 11.37 -7.16
N ASN A 463 -5.79 10.93 -7.71
CA ASN A 463 -6.60 11.65 -8.69
C ASN A 463 -7.75 12.46 -8.07
N GLY A 464 -7.77 12.62 -6.73
CA GLY A 464 -8.75 13.45 -6.04
C GLY A 464 -10.15 12.83 -5.91
N LEU A 465 -10.29 11.53 -6.19
CA LEU A 465 -11.57 10.84 -6.07
C LEU A 465 -11.80 10.30 -4.66
N ASP A 466 -13.05 10.33 -4.21
CA ASP A 466 -13.48 9.53 -3.06
C ASP A 466 -13.39 8.04 -3.42
N PRO A 467 -12.63 7.23 -2.63
CA PRO A 467 -12.40 5.83 -2.97
C PRO A 467 -13.68 4.97 -2.96
N GLU A 468 -14.65 5.30 -2.12
CA GLU A 468 -15.90 4.54 -2.06
C GLU A 468 -16.80 4.85 -3.25
N ALA A 469 -16.93 6.12 -3.62
CA ALA A 469 -17.65 6.54 -4.81
C ALA A 469 -17.04 5.93 -6.08
N TYR A 470 -15.69 5.95 -6.17
CA TYR A 470 -14.97 5.33 -7.28
C TYR A 470 -15.23 3.82 -7.38
N LEU A 471 -15.04 3.07 -6.29
CA LEU A 471 -15.27 1.62 -6.31
C LEU A 471 -16.72 1.27 -6.58
N ARG A 472 -17.68 2.02 -6.03
CA ARG A 472 -19.11 1.85 -6.30
C ARG A 472 -19.40 2.01 -7.79
N HIS A 473 -18.86 3.06 -8.40
CA HIS A 473 -18.99 3.33 -9.84
C HIS A 473 -18.43 2.19 -10.70
N VAL A 474 -17.21 1.73 -10.38
CA VAL A 474 -16.56 0.65 -11.11
C VAL A 474 -17.29 -0.67 -10.92
N LEU A 475 -17.59 -1.07 -9.67
CA LEU A 475 -18.27 -2.33 -9.38
C LEU A 475 -19.67 -2.43 -9.98
N ALA A 476 -20.35 -1.30 -10.17
CA ALA A 476 -21.65 -1.27 -10.84
C ALA A 476 -21.57 -1.54 -12.35
N ARG A 477 -20.38 -1.45 -12.96
CA ARG A 477 -20.20 -1.50 -14.43
C ARG A 477 -19.28 -2.60 -14.92
N ILE A 478 -18.27 -2.96 -14.17
CA ILE A 478 -17.15 -3.79 -14.63
C ILE A 478 -17.58 -5.19 -15.09
N ALA A 479 -18.66 -5.74 -14.54
CA ALA A 479 -19.15 -7.08 -14.91
C ALA A 479 -19.64 -7.17 -16.37
N GLU A 480 -20.11 -6.06 -16.94
CA GLU A 480 -20.59 -5.96 -18.32
C GLU A 480 -19.62 -5.16 -19.21
N HIS A 481 -18.57 -4.57 -18.60
CA HIS A 481 -17.70 -3.67 -19.32
C HIS A 481 -16.77 -4.44 -20.25
N PRO A 482 -16.67 -4.07 -21.54
CA PRO A 482 -15.78 -4.73 -22.48
C PRO A 482 -14.32 -4.62 -22.03
N ILE A 483 -13.63 -5.76 -21.94
CA ILE A 483 -12.25 -5.83 -21.45
C ILE A 483 -11.29 -4.95 -22.26
N ASN A 484 -11.51 -4.80 -23.56
CA ASN A 484 -10.72 -3.94 -24.44
C ASN A 484 -10.97 -2.44 -24.23
N ARG A 485 -11.94 -2.06 -23.38
CA ARG A 485 -12.23 -0.68 -22.97
C ARG A 485 -12.00 -0.46 -21.48
N ILE A 486 -11.30 -1.36 -20.79
CA ILE A 486 -11.09 -1.29 -19.34
C ILE A 486 -10.51 0.07 -18.90
N ASP A 487 -9.74 0.71 -19.77
CA ASP A 487 -9.12 2.01 -19.50
C ASP A 487 -10.17 3.12 -19.26
N ALA A 488 -11.40 2.98 -19.79
CA ALA A 488 -12.48 3.94 -19.51
C ALA A 488 -12.90 3.97 -18.03
N LEU A 489 -12.60 2.93 -17.26
CA LEU A 489 -12.87 2.84 -15.82
C LEU A 489 -11.68 3.26 -14.94
N LEU A 490 -10.56 3.68 -15.53
CA LEU A 490 -9.41 4.18 -14.77
C LEU A 490 -9.77 5.46 -14.00
N PRO A 491 -9.20 5.68 -12.80
CA PRO A 491 -9.58 6.80 -11.94
C PRO A 491 -9.59 8.15 -12.66
N TRP A 492 -8.56 8.46 -13.43
CA TRP A 492 -8.45 9.73 -14.15
C TRP A 492 -9.43 9.92 -15.31
N ASN A 493 -10.04 8.83 -15.82
CA ASN A 493 -11.02 8.86 -16.90
C ASN A 493 -12.47 8.96 -16.38
N VAL A 494 -12.69 8.77 -15.07
CA VAL A 494 -14.03 8.85 -14.45
C VAL A 494 -14.18 10.07 -13.52
N VAL A 495 -13.15 10.91 -13.39
CA VAL A 495 -13.17 12.10 -12.51
C VAL A 495 -14.38 12.97 -12.78
N GLU A 496 -14.61 13.35 -14.04
CA GLU A 496 -15.72 14.23 -14.43
C GLU A 496 -17.08 13.62 -14.08
N GLN A 497 -17.24 12.30 -14.26
CA GLN A 497 -18.49 11.60 -13.98
C GLN A 497 -18.82 11.51 -12.48
N LEU A 498 -17.82 11.63 -11.60
CA LEU A 498 -17.98 11.47 -10.15
C LEU A 498 -17.97 12.80 -9.39
N VAL A 499 -17.36 13.85 -9.94
CA VAL A 499 -17.26 15.18 -9.30
C VAL A 499 -18.43 16.11 -9.67
N GLU A 500 -19.01 15.96 -10.86
CA GLU A 500 -20.14 16.80 -11.31
C GLU A 500 -21.48 16.58 -10.56
N PRO A 501 -21.87 15.37 -10.07
CA PRO A 501 -23.16 15.21 -9.41
C PRO A 501 -23.35 16.03 -8.14
N GLU A 502 -22.29 16.37 -7.43
CA GLU A 502 -22.39 17.17 -6.19
C GLU A 502 -22.65 18.66 -6.45
N ARG A 503 -22.36 19.17 -7.65
CA ARG A 503 -22.63 20.57 -8.04
C ARG A 503 -24.06 20.82 -8.54
N ILE A 504 -24.80 19.77 -8.90
CA ILE A 504 -26.19 19.88 -9.41
C ILE A 504 -27.20 19.66 -8.27
N ALA A 505 -26.78 19.10 -7.12
CA ALA A 505 -27.62 18.80 -5.98
C ALA A 505 -27.50 19.80 -4.81
N ALA A 506 -26.72 20.87 -4.96
CA ALA A 506 -26.61 22.01 -4.04
C ALA A 506 -27.26 23.26 -4.67
#